data_608e93d9173b3fc7c6d30bf2f3fd5bc8
#
_entry.id   608e93d9173b3fc7c6d30bf2f3fd5bc8
#
_cell.length_a   1.000
_cell.length_b   1.000
_cell.length_c   1.000
_cell.angle_alpha   90.00
_cell.angle_beta   90.00
_cell.angle_gamma   90.00
#
_symmetry.space_group_name_H-M   'P 1'
#
loop_
_entity.id
_entity.type
_entity.pdbx_description
1 polymer ?
#
loop_
_entity_poly.entity_id
_entity_poly.type
_entity_poly.pdbx_seq_one_letter_code
_entity_poly.pdbx_strand_id
1 'polypeptide(L)'
;RIGEKVTLGHGAVIHGQRLGDCSVVGMGAVLSILSEIGEWTIVAEGAVVKIGQAIPDGMVAVGNPAAVVREIADRDREMWSWGKQIYIDLAEKYLRVGLHPVAPDGRNG
;
A
#
# COMPACT_ATOMS: atom_id res chain seq x y z
N ARG A 1 4.95 -13.21 4.87
CA ARG A 1 3.95 -13.82 3.98
C ARG A 1 3.02 -12.75 3.42
N ILE A 2 2.85 -12.74 2.13
CA ILE A 2 1.96 -11.81 1.45
C ILE A 2 0.72 -12.55 1.00
N GLY A 3 -0.44 -12.06 1.41
CA GLY A 3 -1.72 -12.66 1.03
C GLY A 3 -2.11 -12.38 -0.43
N GLU A 4 -3.32 -12.74 -0.79
CA GLU A 4 -3.85 -12.54 -2.13
C GLU A 4 -4.35 -11.11 -2.32
N LYS A 5 -4.25 -10.61 -3.53
CA LYS A 5 -4.76 -9.28 -3.92
C LYS A 5 -4.20 -8.15 -3.06
N VAL A 6 -2.97 -8.28 -2.61
CA VAL A 6 -2.29 -7.21 -1.88
C VAL A 6 -1.78 -6.18 -2.88
N THR A 7 -1.97 -4.90 -2.56
CA THR A 7 -1.46 -3.80 -3.38
C THR A 7 -0.28 -3.16 -2.66
N LEU A 8 0.86 -3.12 -3.34
CA LEU A 8 2.07 -2.49 -2.79
C LEU A 8 2.39 -1.25 -3.61
N GLY A 9 2.46 -0.11 -2.95
CA GLY A 9 2.81 1.14 -3.58
C GLY A 9 4.29 1.23 -3.93
N HIS A 10 4.63 2.16 -4.81
CA HIS A 10 6.01 2.38 -5.22
C HIS A 10 6.86 2.79 -4.02
N GLY A 11 8.04 2.23 -3.92
CA GLY A 11 8.97 2.59 -2.86
C GLY A 11 8.60 2.05 -1.48
N ALA A 12 7.57 1.22 -1.38
CA ALA A 12 7.25 0.59 -0.10
C ALA A 12 8.35 -0.40 0.28
N VAL A 13 8.72 -0.40 1.55
CA VAL A 13 9.72 -1.32 2.08
C VAL A 13 9.01 -2.35 2.94
N ILE A 14 9.09 -3.62 2.52
CA ILE A 14 8.31 -4.67 3.14
C ILE A 14 9.23 -5.66 3.86
N HIS A 15 9.34 -5.49 5.16
CA HIS A 15 10.03 -6.45 6.01
C HIS A 15 9.06 -7.09 7.00
N GLY A 16 7.77 -6.89 6.78
CA GLY A 16 6.75 -7.43 7.67
C GLY A 16 6.65 -8.93 7.63
N GLN A 17 6.07 -9.48 8.68
CA GLN A 17 5.86 -10.90 8.82
C GLN A 17 4.64 -11.38 8.04
N ARG A 18 3.60 -10.55 7.96
CA ARG A 18 2.35 -10.92 7.31
C ARG A 18 1.65 -9.69 6.74
N LEU A 19 1.17 -9.85 5.51
CA LEU A 19 0.24 -8.91 4.90
C LEU A 19 -1.03 -9.67 4.57
N GLY A 20 -2.14 -9.29 5.17
CA GLY A 20 -3.42 -9.96 4.96
C GLY A 20 -3.97 -9.73 3.56
N ASP A 21 -4.94 -10.54 3.18
CA ASP A 21 -5.57 -10.48 1.86
C ASP A 21 -6.21 -9.10 1.64
N CYS A 22 -6.15 -8.62 0.43
CA CYS A 22 -6.75 -7.35 0.04
C CYS A 22 -6.23 -6.14 0.83
N SER A 23 -5.07 -6.24 1.46
CA SER A 23 -4.47 -5.08 2.11
C SER A 23 -3.81 -4.16 1.08
N VAL A 24 -3.65 -2.89 1.45
CA VAL A 24 -2.99 -1.89 0.61
C VAL A 24 -1.88 -1.24 1.41
N VAL A 25 -0.69 -1.23 0.85
CA VAL A 25 0.44 -0.52 1.43
C VAL A 25 0.77 0.64 0.52
N GLY A 26 0.63 1.85 1.03
CA GLY A 26 0.84 3.07 0.26
C GLY A 26 2.28 3.30 -0.15
N MET A 27 2.47 4.22 -1.09
CA MET A 27 3.81 4.55 -1.60
C MET A 27 4.70 5.03 -0.47
N GLY A 28 5.92 4.54 -0.46
CA GLY A 28 6.91 4.95 0.53
C GLY A 28 6.67 4.47 1.95
N ALA A 29 5.65 3.66 2.19
CA ALA A 29 5.40 3.12 3.52
C ALA A 29 6.48 2.10 3.88
N VAL A 30 6.76 1.97 5.16
CA VAL A 30 7.74 1.01 5.67
C VAL A 30 7.06 0.06 6.65
N LEU A 31 7.13 -1.21 6.35
CA LEU A 31 6.67 -2.26 7.27
C LEU A 31 7.89 -2.91 7.89
N SER A 32 8.11 -2.63 9.16
CA SER A 32 9.30 -3.10 9.86
C SER A 32 9.22 -4.58 10.20
N ILE A 33 10.34 -5.12 10.65
CA ILE A 33 10.45 -6.55 10.98
C ILE A 33 9.37 -6.98 11.98
N LEU A 34 8.79 -8.15 11.75
CA LEU A 34 7.75 -8.74 12.59
C LEU A 34 6.45 -7.95 12.64
N SER A 35 6.29 -6.91 11.83
CA SER A 35 5.00 -6.24 11.75
C SER A 35 3.98 -7.12 11.02
N GLU A 36 2.70 -6.93 11.32
CA GLU A 36 1.62 -7.67 10.68
C GLU A 36 0.54 -6.70 10.25
N ILE A 37 0.05 -6.89 9.04
CA ILE A 37 -1.03 -6.09 8.48
C ILE A 37 -2.21 -7.00 8.23
N GLY A 38 -3.35 -6.64 8.76
CA GLY A 38 -4.57 -7.44 8.62
C GLY A 38 -5.17 -7.41 7.22
N GLU A 39 -6.24 -8.18 7.04
CA GLU A 39 -6.98 -8.20 5.79
C GLU A 39 -7.75 -6.90 5.60
N TRP A 40 -7.89 -6.46 4.37
CA TRP A 40 -8.63 -5.23 4.03
C TRP A 40 -8.13 -4.02 4.82
N THR A 41 -6.86 -3.98 5.13
CA THR A 41 -6.24 -2.90 5.89
C THR A 41 -5.49 -1.98 4.95
N ILE A 42 -5.58 -0.69 5.18
CA ILE A 42 -4.87 0.31 4.40
C ILE A 42 -3.78 0.92 5.27
N VAL A 43 -2.55 0.84 4.77
CA VAL A 43 -1.42 1.58 5.36
C VAL A 43 -1.17 2.75 4.43
N ALA A 44 -1.32 3.96 4.94
CA ALA A 44 -1.25 5.17 4.14
C ALA A 44 0.17 5.43 3.61
N GLU A 45 0.26 6.30 2.61
CA GLU A 45 1.55 6.69 2.05
C GLU A 45 2.48 7.24 3.12
N GLY A 46 3.72 6.82 3.07
CA GLY A 46 4.75 7.29 3.99
C GLY A 46 4.59 6.82 5.43
N ALA A 47 3.62 5.98 5.74
CA ALA A 47 3.45 5.47 7.10
C ALA A 47 4.58 4.51 7.46
N VAL A 48 4.94 4.46 8.73
CA VAL A 48 5.96 3.54 9.22
C VAL A 48 5.37 2.66 10.30
N VAL A 49 5.20 1.37 9.98
CA VAL A 49 4.73 0.38 10.94
C VAL A 49 5.95 -0.15 11.70
N LYS A 50 5.90 -0.04 13.03
CA LYS A 50 7.06 -0.37 13.87
C LYS A 50 7.32 -1.86 13.94
N ILE A 51 8.50 -2.20 14.43
CA ILE A 51 8.87 -3.59 14.70
C ILE A 51 7.82 -4.23 15.60
N GLY A 52 7.30 -5.37 15.16
CA GLY A 52 6.31 -6.13 15.94
C GLY A 52 4.93 -5.51 16.02
N GLN A 53 4.70 -4.37 15.39
CA GLN A 53 3.38 -3.74 15.43
C GLN A 53 2.39 -4.51 14.57
N ALA A 54 1.18 -4.72 15.08
CA ALA A 54 0.11 -5.36 14.35
C ALA A 54 -1.00 -4.36 14.06
N ILE A 55 -1.40 -4.25 12.81
CA ILE A 55 -2.54 -3.44 12.41
C ILE A 55 -3.70 -4.39 12.16
N PRO A 56 -4.82 -4.26 12.89
CA PRO A 56 -5.95 -5.19 12.79
C PRO A 56 -6.62 -5.16 11.41
N ASP A 57 -7.45 -6.17 11.13
CA ASP A 57 -8.22 -6.24 9.91
C ASP A 57 -9.13 -5.02 9.76
N GLY A 58 -9.29 -4.58 8.53
CA GLY A 58 -10.28 -3.55 8.21
C GLY A 58 -10.00 -2.16 8.75
N MET A 59 -8.75 -1.82 8.99
CA MET A 59 -8.36 -0.53 9.58
C MET A 59 -7.57 0.32 8.61
N VAL A 60 -7.54 1.62 8.87
CA VAL A 60 -6.66 2.55 8.16
C VAL A 60 -5.63 3.05 9.14
N ALA A 61 -4.36 2.86 8.81
CA ALA A 61 -3.24 3.32 9.63
C ALA A 61 -2.44 4.38 8.89
N VAL A 62 -2.07 5.43 9.59
CA VAL A 62 -1.31 6.56 9.03
C VAL A 62 -0.21 7.02 9.96
N GLY A 63 0.80 7.62 9.39
CA GLY A 63 1.82 8.34 10.14
C GLY A 63 3.04 7.53 10.52
N ASN A 64 3.93 8.17 11.24
CA ASN A 64 5.17 7.58 11.73
C ASN A 64 5.38 7.96 13.19
N PRO A 65 5.23 7.02 14.15
CA PRO A 65 4.82 5.64 13.92
C PRO A 65 3.36 5.55 13.46
N ALA A 66 3.04 4.50 12.73
CA ALA A 66 1.68 4.33 12.22
C ALA A 66 0.69 4.15 13.36
N ALA A 67 -0.45 4.79 13.22
CA ALA A 67 -1.53 4.69 14.20
C ALA A 67 -2.84 4.44 13.45
N VAL A 68 -3.68 3.59 14.03
CA VAL A 68 -5.01 3.32 13.49
C VAL A 68 -5.87 4.56 13.70
N VAL A 69 -6.43 5.09 12.62
CA VAL A 69 -7.23 6.32 12.68
C VAL A 69 -8.71 6.07 12.48
N ARG A 70 -9.09 5.00 11.78
CA ARG A 70 -10.49 4.63 11.59
C ARG A 70 -10.63 3.23 11.01
N GLU A 71 -11.86 2.73 11.03
CA GLU A 71 -12.20 1.52 10.32
C GLU A 71 -12.47 1.82 8.84
N ILE A 72 -12.28 0.81 8.01
CA ILE A 72 -12.67 0.91 6.61
C ILE A 72 -14.18 0.86 6.52
N ALA A 73 -14.78 1.82 5.82
CA ALA A 73 -16.20 1.82 5.53
C ALA A 73 -16.48 1.08 4.21
N ASP A 74 -17.74 0.70 3.98
CA ASP A 74 -18.11 0.02 2.74
C ASP A 74 -17.76 0.84 1.51
N ARG A 75 -17.97 2.14 1.58
CA ARG A 75 -17.62 3.04 0.48
C ARG A 75 -16.12 3.04 0.20
N ASP A 76 -15.30 2.84 1.21
CA ASP A 76 -13.84 2.75 1.01
C ASP A 76 -13.49 1.50 0.22
N ARG A 77 -14.17 0.41 0.49
CA ARG A 77 -13.96 -0.84 -0.25
C ARG A 77 -14.35 -0.68 -1.71
N GLU A 78 -15.46 0.00 -1.97
CA GLU A 78 -15.91 0.25 -3.33
C GLU A 78 -14.93 1.15 -4.08
N MET A 79 -14.58 2.28 -3.48
CA MET A 79 -13.62 3.20 -4.06
C MET A 79 -12.28 2.54 -4.29
N TRP A 80 -11.89 1.71 -3.36
CA TRP A 80 -10.64 1.00 -3.44
C TRP A 80 -10.64 -0.01 -4.59
N SER A 81 -11.68 -0.79 -4.73
CA SER A 81 -11.76 -1.74 -5.85
C SER A 81 -11.68 -1.00 -7.18
N TRP A 82 -12.35 0.14 -7.27
CA TRP A 82 -12.31 0.98 -8.45
C TRP A 82 -10.95 1.63 -8.65
N GLY A 83 -10.37 2.18 -7.59
CA GLY A 83 -9.05 2.78 -7.63
C GLY A 83 -7.96 1.77 -7.95
N LYS A 84 -8.13 0.55 -7.46
CA LYS A 84 -7.22 -0.54 -7.75
C LYS A 84 -7.24 -0.89 -9.23
N GLN A 85 -8.43 -0.90 -9.84
CA GLN A 85 -8.54 -1.13 -11.27
C GLN A 85 -7.89 -0.03 -12.08
N ILE A 86 -8.06 1.22 -11.67
CA ILE A 86 -7.39 2.35 -12.32
C ILE A 86 -5.87 2.18 -12.23
N TYR A 87 -5.38 1.77 -11.08
CA TYR A 87 -3.94 1.57 -10.87
C TYR A 87 -3.40 0.48 -11.81
N ILE A 88 -4.13 -0.61 -11.95
CA ILE A 88 -3.76 -1.69 -12.86
C ILE A 88 -3.75 -1.18 -14.30
N ASP A 89 -4.77 -0.42 -14.68
CA ASP A 89 -4.89 0.13 -16.03
C ASP A 89 -3.72 1.07 -16.34
N LEU A 90 -3.33 1.89 -15.38
CA LEU A 90 -2.17 2.78 -15.54
C LEU A 90 -0.88 1.99 -15.70
N ALA A 91 -0.71 0.95 -14.90
CA ALA A 91 0.48 0.11 -14.98
C ALA A 91 0.58 -0.54 -16.37
N GLU A 92 -0.52 -1.06 -16.87
CA GLU A 92 -0.56 -1.64 -18.23
C GLU A 92 -0.24 -0.61 -19.28
N LYS A 93 -0.77 0.60 -19.14
CA LYS A 93 -0.50 1.69 -20.06
C LYS A 93 0.98 2.03 -20.09
N TYR A 94 1.61 2.14 -18.94
CA TYR A 94 3.03 2.43 -18.86
C TYR A 94 3.86 1.32 -19.52
N LEU A 95 3.51 0.09 -19.29
CA LEU A 95 4.22 -1.03 -19.90
C LEU A 95 4.06 -1.02 -21.42
N ARG A 96 2.86 -0.70 -21.90
CA ARG A 96 2.56 -0.72 -23.32
C ARG A 96 3.25 0.41 -24.09
N VAL A 97 3.32 1.60 -23.52
CA VAL A 97 3.95 2.75 -24.19
C VAL A 97 5.43 2.87 -23.89
N GLY A 98 5.95 1.98 -23.05
CA GLY A 98 7.33 2.07 -22.62
C GLY A 98 7.43 3.05 -21.47
N LEU A 99 7.57 2.53 -20.26
CA LEU A 99 7.77 3.37 -19.11
C LEU A 99 9.08 4.10 -19.27
N HIS A 100 9.04 5.39 -19.30
CA HIS A 100 10.24 6.19 -19.41
C HIS A 100 10.83 6.42 -18.05
N PRO A 101 12.12 6.24 -17.90
CA PRO A 101 12.78 6.68 -16.69
C PRO A 101 12.65 8.18 -16.58
N VAL A 102 12.94 8.72 -15.42
CA VAL A 102 12.96 10.15 -15.23
C VAL A 102 13.87 10.76 -16.29
N ALA A 103 13.41 11.80 -16.93
CA ALA A 103 14.20 12.47 -17.95
C ALA A 103 15.53 12.91 -17.36
N PRO A 104 16.56 12.97 -18.21
CA PRO A 104 17.89 13.38 -17.73
C PRO A 104 17.92 14.69 -16.98
N ASP A 105 16.97 15.58 -17.28
CA ASP A 105 16.87 16.85 -16.60
C ASP A 105 16.01 16.77 -15.34
N GLY A 106 15.66 15.58 -14.96
CA GLY A 106 14.88 15.37 -13.73
C GLY A 106 13.40 15.54 -13.87
N ARG A 107 12.89 15.81 -15.11
CA ARG A 107 11.48 15.88 -15.27
C ARG A 107 10.92 14.55 -15.54
N ASN A 108 9.75 14.45 -15.55
CA ASN A 108 9.23 13.37 -15.97
C ASN A 108 8.67 12.66 -15.21
N GLY A 109 8.79 13.02 -14.93
CA GLY A 109 8.22 12.41 -14.24
C GLY A 109 7.30 11.54 -14.61
#